data_bf19ac774a402bb3a169a653bdfb80a0
#
_entry.id   bf19ac774a402bb3a169a653bdfb80a0
#
_cell.length_a   1.000
_cell.length_b   1.000
_cell.length_c   1.000
_cell.angle_alpha   90.00
_cell.angle_beta   90.00
_cell.angle_gamma   90.00
#
_symmetry.space_group_name_H-M   'P 1'
#
loop_
_entity.id
_entity.type
_entity.pdbx_description
1 polymer ?
#
loop_
_entity_poly.entity_id
_entity_poly.type
_entity_poly.pdbx_seq_one_letter_code
_entity_poly.pdbx_strand_id
1 'polypeptide(L)'
;MPYTFGEGEIATEMIDVGIEVDEPLDTTEGHASDGPKDQIGEYIAHLVPDGATLQLGIGAIPDATLGRLAHRRGLRIWSEMISDGVLALERAGALDQQHQVVTSFIGGSEELYKWADGNPRLRMFRTETTNDPAMIAINPMMISINAAVQIDLYAQANASYVGGRIFSGFGGQTDFIVGALHSAGGQAIIGLPSWHEKSKSSTVVPLLQMPATSFQHSVVVTDQGCAHVFGRSQHDQTRLLIEEAAAPQARDELWEAAGRLGLANSKRGTKTSDNT
;
A
#
# COMPACT_ATOMS: atom_id res chain seq x y z
N MET A 1 -14.67 -13.29 -20.90
CA MET A 1 -14.17 -12.05 -20.25
C MET A 1 -15.36 -11.15 -19.95
N PRO A 2 -15.41 -10.47 -18.77
CA PRO A 2 -16.46 -9.48 -18.49
C PRO A 2 -16.40 -8.31 -19.50
N TYR A 3 -17.55 -7.82 -19.91
CA TYR A 3 -17.64 -6.55 -20.61
C TYR A 3 -17.54 -5.41 -19.62
N THR A 4 -16.64 -4.46 -19.87
CA THR A 4 -16.38 -3.33 -18.97
C THR A 4 -16.47 -2.01 -19.72
N PHE A 5 -16.86 -0.95 -19.01
CA PHE A 5 -16.97 0.40 -19.55
C PHE A 5 -15.71 1.22 -19.29
N GLY A 6 -15.39 2.14 -20.18
CA GLY A 6 -14.26 3.06 -20.03
C GLY A 6 -13.33 3.07 -21.23
N GLU A 7 -12.03 3.04 -20.99
CA GLU A 7 -11.02 3.11 -22.05
C GLU A 7 -10.61 1.71 -22.59
N GLY A 8 -11.27 0.65 -22.15
CA GLY A 8 -11.08 -0.71 -22.66
C GLY A 8 -11.80 -0.98 -23.99
N GLU A 9 -12.64 -0.05 -24.45
CA GLU A 9 -13.29 -0.17 -25.76
C GLU A 9 -12.34 0.28 -26.86
N ILE A 10 -12.10 -0.62 -27.82
CA ILE A 10 -11.28 -0.34 -29.00
C ILE A 10 -12.09 -0.56 -30.27
N ALA A 11 -11.77 0.20 -31.32
CA ALA A 11 -12.40 0.00 -32.63
C ALA A 11 -11.94 -1.33 -33.24
N THR A 12 -12.87 -2.05 -33.86
CA THR A 12 -12.61 -3.37 -34.47
C THR A 12 -11.46 -3.32 -35.49
N GLU A 13 -11.31 -2.18 -36.16
CA GLU A 13 -10.27 -1.93 -37.17
C GLU A 13 -8.86 -1.90 -36.59
N MET A 14 -8.72 -1.80 -35.26
CA MET A 14 -7.42 -1.87 -34.55
C MET A 14 -6.99 -3.31 -34.26
N ILE A 15 -7.81 -4.30 -34.58
CA ILE A 15 -7.53 -5.72 -34.30
C ILE A 15 -6.95 -6.37 -35.54
N ASP A 16 -5.67 -6.73 -35.51
CA ASP A 16 -5.02 -7.42 -36.64
C ASP A 16 -5.35 -8.92 -36.67
N VAL A 17 -5.48 -9.54 -35.50
CA VAL A 17 -5.76 -10.99 -35.36
C VAL A 17 -6.71 -11.24 -34.20
N GLY A 18 -7.82 -11.92 -34.47
CA GLY A 18 -8.78 -12.40 -33.47
C GLY A 18 -8.71 -13.92 -33.35
N ILE A 19 -8.60 -14.41 -32.13
CA ILE A 19 -8.68 -15.85 -31.81
C ILE A 19 -9.91 -16.07 -30.96
N GLU A 20 -10.85 -16.89 -31.45
CA GLU A 20 -12.03 -17.26 -30.68
C GLU A 20 -11.67 -18.38 -29.70
N VAL A 21 -11.88 -18.12 -28.41
CA VAL A 21 -11.63 -19.09 -27.33
C VAL A 21 -12.80 -19.05 -26.33
N ASP A 22 -13.14 -20.19 -25.77
CA ASP A 22 -14.11 -20.33 -24.67
C ASP A 22 -13.40 -20.96 -23.46
N GLU A 23 -12.56 -20.17 -22.83
CA GLU A 23 -11.79 -20.58 -21.66
C GLU A 23 -12.18 -19.70 -20.46
N PRO A 24 -12.32 -20.28 -19.25
CA PRO A 24 -12.54 -19.49 -18.05
C PRO A 24 -11.33 -18.57 -17.78
N LEU A 25 -11.57 -17.43 -17.15
CA LEU A 25 -10.49 -16.62 -16.65
C LEU A 25 -9.82 -17.29 -15.44
N ASP A 26 -8.52 -17.10 -15.31
CA ASP A 26 -7.80 -17.49 -14.11
C ASP A 26 -8.39 -16.75 -12.89
N THR A 27 -8.65 -17.50 -11.83
CA THR A 27 -9.14 -16.94 -10.57
C THR A 27 -8.05 -16.98 -9.52
N THR A 28 -8.03 -15.97 -8.67
CA THR A 28 -7.18 -15.93 -7.48
C THR A 28 -8.07 -15.96 -6.24
N GLU A 29 -7.74 -16.84 -5.30
CA GLU A 29 -8.37 -16.78 -3.98
C GLU A 29 -7.78 -15.64 -3.18
N GLY A 30 -8.61 -14.97 -2.36
CA GLY A 30 -8.16 -13.92 -1.44
C GLY A 30 -7.11 -14.48 -0.47
N HIS A 31 -6.16 -13.67 -0.11
CA HIS A 31 -5.11 -14.08 0.84
C HIS A 31 -5.68 -14.09 2.26
N ALA A 32 -5.68 -15.25 2.89
CA ALA A 32 -5.92 -15.31 4.33
C ALA A 32 -4.85 -14.48 5.05
N SER A 33 -5.29 -13.52 5.84
CA SER A 33 -4.40 -12.76 6.71
C SER A 33 -4.43 -13.37 8.10
N ASP A 34 -3.26 -13.56 8.68
CA ASP A 34 -3.08 -14.04 10.04
C ASP A 34 -1.94 -13.28 10.74
N GLY A 35 -1.97 -13.27 12.06
CA GLY A 35 -0.91 -12.72 12.89
C GLY A 35 -0.52 -11.27 12.53
N PRO A 36 0.77 -11.02 12.23
CA PRO A 36 1.27 -9.66 12.00
C PRO A 36 0.55 -8.91 10.89
N LYS A 37 0.18 -9.56 9.79
CA LYS A 37 -0.50 -8.90 8.66
C LYS A 37 -1.91 -8.47 9.01
N ASP A 38 -2.58 -9.24 9.84
CA ASP A 38 -3.90 -8.93 10.35
C ASP A 38 -3.89 -7.68 11.23
N GLN A 39 -2.90 -7.59 12.12
CA GLN A 39 -2.69 -6.42 12.98
C GLN A 39 -2.36 -5.16 12.17
N ILE A 40 -1.52 -5.29 11.14
CA ILE A 40 -1.21 -4.19 10.20
C ILE A 40 -2.49 -3.70 9.52
N GLY A 41 -3.32 -4.63 9.01
CA GLY A 41 -4.60 -4.29 8.39
C GLY A 41 -5.53 -3.53 9.33
N GLU A 42 -5.54 -3.88 10.62
CA GLU A 42 -6.31 -3.16 11.64
C GLU A 42 -5.79 -1.74 11.86
N TYR A 43 -4.47 -1.57 12.02
CA TYR A 43 -3.88 -0.24 12.17
C TYR A 43 -4.15 0.65 10.95
N ILE A 44 -3.99 0.11 9.73
CA ILE A 44 -4.26 0.88 8.50
C ILE A 44 -5.75 1.25 8.43
N ALA A 45 -6.67 0.35 8.76
CA ALA A 45 -8.10 0.63 8.73
C ALA A 45 -8.52 1.78 9.68
N HIS A 46 -7.81 1.97 10.80
CA HIS A 46 -8.04 3.11 11.69
C HIS A 46 -7.62 4.45 11.06
N LEU A 47 -6.65 4.45 10.14
CA LEU A 47 -6.20 5.66 9.43
C LEU A 47 -7.12 6.07 8.28
N VAL A 48 -8.04 5.20 7.86
CA VAL A 48 -8.97 5.46 6.74
C VAL A 48 -10.23 6.13 7.27
N PRO A 49 -10.51 7.40 6.96
CA PRO A 49 -11.76 8.07 7.35
C PRO A 49 -12.93 7.68 6.44
N ASP A 50 -14.16 7.98 6.86
CA ASP A 50 -15.31 7.96 5.97
C ASP A 50 -15.13 8.94 4.82
N GLY A 51 -15.63 8.60 3.63
CA GLY A 51 -15.49 9.41 2.42
C GLY A 51 -14.11 9.34 1.75
N ALA A 52 -13.16 8.57 2.28
CA ALA A 52 -11.83 8.40 1.68
C ALA A 52 -11.90 7.77 0.28
N THR A 53 -10.98 8.17 -0.59
CA THR A 53 -10.71 7.48 -1.85
C THR A 53 -9.55 6.51 -1.63
N LEU A 54 -9.71 5.25 -2.02
CA LEU A 54 -8.75 4.19 -1.75
C LEU A 54 -8.02 3.73 -3.00
N GLN A 55 -6.71 3.61 -2.90
CA GLN A 55 -5.88 2.74 -3.73
C GLN A 55 -5.34 1.62 -2.87
N LEU A 56 -5.47 0.41 -3.35
CA LEU A 56 -4.98 -0.77 -2.66
C LEU A 56 -4.19 -1.64 -3.64
N GLY A 57 -3.04 -2.12 -3.18
CA GLY A 57 -2.35 -3.22 -3.84
C GLY A 57 -3.13 -4.53 -3.67
N ILE A 58 -2.55 -5.60 -4.19
CA ILE A 58 -3.00 -6.98 -3.95
C ILE A 58 -2.13 -7.60 -2.85
N GLY A 59 -2.69 -8.54 -2.11
CA GLY A 59 -1.98 -9.31 -1.10
C GLY A 59 -2.57 -9.21 0.29
N ALA A 60 -1.99 -9.93 1.23
CA ALA A 60 -2.58 -10.15 2.55
C ALA A 60 -2.80 -8.86 3.39
N ILE A 61 -1.93 -7.85 3.29
CA ILE A 61 -2.12 -6.58 4.03
C ILE A 61 -3.28 -5.76 3.44
N PRO A 62 -3.35 -5.49 2.11
CA PRO A 62 -4.52 -4.88 1.50
C PRO A 62 -5.82 -5.63 1.79
N ASP A 63 -5.84 -6.96 1.65
CA ASP A 63 -7.04 -7.77 1.90
C ASP A 63 -7.48 -7.68 3.37
N ALA A 64 -6.54 -7.75 4.31
CA ALA A 64 -6.80 -7.57 5.74
C ALA A 64 -7.37 -6.18 6.06
N THR A 65 -6.87 -5.14 5.38
CA THR A 65 -7.36 -3.77 5.53
C THR A 65 -8.80 -3.66 5.02
N LEU A 66 -9.07 -4.11 3.78
CA LEU A 66 -10.40 -4.04 3.18
C LEU A 66 -11.45 -4.76 4.03
N GLY A 67 -11.13 -5.93 4.56
CA GLY A 67 -12.03 -6.69 5.44
C GLY A 67 -12.48 -5.91 6.68
N ARG A 68 -11.69 -4.93 7.13
CA ARG A 68 -12.00 -4.10 8.29
C ARG A 68 -12.72 -2.79 7.97
N LEU A 69 -12.87 -2.44 6.70
CA LEU A 69 -13.49 -1.19 6.28
C LEU A 69 -15.00 -1.29 6.02
N ALA A 70 -15.62 -2.46 6.19
CA ALA A 70 -17.04 -2.70 5.93
C ALA A 70 -17.98 -1.79 6.77
N HIS A 71 -17.51 -1.28 7.90
CA HIS A 71 -18.27 -0.34 8.75
C HIS A 71 -18.14 1.13 8.29
N ARG A 72 -17.18 1.46 7.42
CA ARG A 72 -17.00 2.81 6.86
C ARG A 72 -18.12 3.15 5.90
N ARG A 73 -18.25 4.44 5.59
CA ARG A 73 -19.29 4.96 4.67
C ARG A 73 -18.70 5.94 3.67
N GLY A 74 -19.27 5.92 2.47
CA GLY A 74 -18.92 6.87 1.42
C GLY A 74 -17.51 6.66 0.84
N LEU A 75 -16.92 5.47 1.00
CA LEU A 75 -15.62 5.15 0.42
C LEU A 75 -15.69 5.17 -1.11
N ARG A 76 -14.62 5.61 -1.74
CA ARG A 76 -14.44 5.64 -3.19
C ARG A 76 -13.24 4.79 -3.56
N ILE A 77 -13.21 4.31 -4.79
CA ILE A 77 -12.09 3.52 -5.31
C ILE A 77 -11.51 4.22 -6.53
N TRP A 78 -10.21 4.49 -6.46
CA TRP A 78 -9.36 4.88 -7.57
C TRP A 78 -8.05 4.11 -7.43
N SER A 79 -7.91 3.01 -8.17
CA SER A 79 -6.82 2.05 -7.98
C SER A 79 -6.38 1.45 -9.30
N GLU A 80 -5.10 1.17 -9.46
CA GLU A 80 -4.62 0.41 -10.63
C GLU A 80 -5.28 -0.96 -10.70
N MET A 81 -5.46 -1.62 -9.56
CA MET A 81 -6.03 -2.96 -9.47
C MET A 81 -7.09 -3.04 -8.37
N ILE A 82 -8.12 -3.87 -8.58
CA ILE A 82 -9.09 -4.24 -7.56
C ILE A 82 -9.18 -5.75 -7.40
N SER A 83 -9.57 -6.17 -6.18
CA SER A 83 -9.79 -7.56 -5.77
C SER A 83 -11.18 -7.75 -5.14
N ASP A 84 -11.46 -8.97 -4.69
CA ASP A 84 -12.72 -9.33 -4.01
C ASP A 84 -13.03 -8.47 -2.78
N GLY A 85 -12.02 -7.87 -2.16
CA GLY A 85 -12.22 -6.95 -1.06
C GLY A 85 -13.05 -5.72 -1.44
N VAL A 86 -12.93 -5.22 -2.68
CA VAL A 86 -13.77 -4.12 -3.18
C VAL A 86 -15.21 -4.58 -3.37
N LEU A 87 -15.43 -5.79 -3.89
CA LEU A 87 -16.76 -6.39 -3.98
C LEU A 87 -17.42 -6.55 -2.60
N ALA A 88 -16.63 -6.95 -1.59
CA ALA A 88 -17.11 -7.05 -0.22
C ALA A 88 -17.54 -5.69 0.36
N LEU A 89 -16.78 -4.61 0.09
CA LEU A 89 -17.16 -3.25 0.49
C LEU A 89 -18.43 -2.76 -0.22
N GLU A 90 -18.57 -3.06 -1.51
CA GLU A 90 -19.80 -2.73 -2.27
C GLU A 90 -21.03 -3.40 -1.63
N ARG A 91 -20.93 -4.69 -1.32
CA ARG A 91 -22.01 -5.47 -0.67
C ARG A 91 -22.34 -5.00 0.73
N ALA A 92 -21.34 -4.54 1.47
CA ALA A 92 -21.52 -3.97 2.80
C ALA A 92 -22.15 -2.57 2.77
N GLY A 93 -22.32 -1.96 1.59
CA GLY A 93 -22.78 -0.58 1.44
C GLY A 93 -21.79 0.45 1.97
N ALA A 94 -20.49 0.10 1.99
CA ALA A 94 -19.43 0.98 2.41
C ALA A 94 -19.01 1.98 1.33
N LEU A 95 -19.18 1.59 0.04
CA LEU A 95 -18.82 2.44 -1.10
C LEU A 95 -19.87 3.53 -1.36
N ASP A 96 -19.39 4.68 -1.82
CA ASP A 96 -20.21 5.79 -2.30
C ASP A 96 -20.96 5.39 -3.58
N GLN A 97 -22.29 5.31 -3.49
CA GLN A 97 -23.14 4.86 -4.60
C GLN A 97 -23.25 5.91 -5.73
N GLN A 98 -22.84 7.15 -5.50
CA GLN A 98 -22.86 8.22 -6.50
C GLN A 98 -21.56 8.28 -7.32
N HIS A 99 -20.51 7.59 -6.88
CA HIS A 99 -19.20 7.56 -7.54
C HIS A 99 -18.91 6.19 -8.12
N GLN A 100 -18.20 6.18 -9.24
CA GLN A 100 -17.79 4.96 -9.92
C GLN A 100 -16.56 4.36 -9.21
N VAL A 101 -16.43 3.05 -9.32
CA VAL A 101 -15.20 2.31 -9.00
C VAL A 101 -14.29 2.40 -10.22
N VAL A 102 -13.13 3.01 -10.06
CA VAL A 102 -12.15 3.20 -11.15
C VAL A 102 -10.98 2.26 -10.95
N THR A 103 -10.61 1.51 -12.01
CA THR A 103 -9.46 0.60 -12.00
C THR A 103 -8.91 0.39 -13.41
N SER A 104 -7.70 -0.18 -13.53
CA SER A 104 -7.13 -0.67 -14.80
C SER A 104 -7.18 -2.19 -14.88
N PHE A 105 -7.06 -2.88 -13.75
CA PHE A 105 -7.03 -4.34 -13.67
C PHE A 105 -8.03 -4.87 -12.67
N ILE A 106 -8.52 -6.08 -12.94
CA ILE A 106 -9.39 -6.83 -12.03
C ILE A 106 -8.76 -8.21 -11.84
N GLY A 107 -8.56 -8.61 -10.59
CA GLY A 107 -8.07 -9.94 -10.25
C GLY A 107 -8.74 -10.48 -9.00
N GLY A 108 -9.35 -11.65 -9.08
CA GLY A 108 -10.05 -12.24 -7.96
C GLY A 108 -10.88 -13.46 -8.32
N SER A 109 -11.98 -13.64 -7.64
CA SER A 109 -12.90 -14.75 -7.82
C SER A 109 -13.76 -14.63 -9.08
N GLU A 110 -14.37 -15.73 -9.48
CA GLU A 110 -15.40 -15.73 -10.53
C GLU A 110 -16.58 -14.79 -10.20
N GLU A 111 -16.86 -14.61 -8.91
CA GLU A 111 -17.93 -13.73 -8.44
C GLU A 111 -17.61 -12.25 -8.68
N LEU A 112 -16.36 -11.84 -8.51
CA LEU A 112 -15.89 -10.50 -8.87
C LEU A 112 -16.03 -10.26 -10.38
N TYR A 113 -15.65 -11.23 -11.20
CA TYR A 113 -15.81 -11.12 -12.67
C TYR A 113 -17.28 -11.03 -13.10
N LYS A 114 -18.18 -11.80 -12.46
CA LYS A 114 -19.63 -11.68 -12.69
C LYS A 114 -20.18 -10.32 -12.29
N TRP A 115 -19.69 -9.77 -11.18
CA TRP A 115 -20.08 -8.42 -10.76
C TRP A 115 -19.56 -7.34 -11.71
N ALA A 116 -18.39 -7.53 -12.29
CA ALA A 116 -17.78 -6.59 -13.23
C ALA A 116 -18.48 -6.57 -14.60
N ASP A 117 -19.09 -7.69 -15.02
CA ASP A 117 -19.67 -7.85 -16.34
C ASP A 117 -20.88 -6.92 -16.53
N GLY A 118 -20.76 -6.01 -17.51
CA GLY A 118 -21.79 -5.01 -17.83
C GLY A 118 -22.13 -4.05 -16.69
N ASN A 119 -21.31 -3.92 -15.68
CA ASN A 119 -21.57 -3.10 -14.50
C ASN A 119 -21.30 -1.60 -14.78
N PRO A 120 -22.33 -0.73 -14.80
CA PRO A 120 -22.14 0.69 -15.08
C PRO A 120 -21.42 1.45 -13.96
N ARG A 121 -21.29 0.86 -12.78
CA ARG A 121 -20.54 1.43 -11.67
C ARG A 121 -19.03 1.26 -11.80
N LEU A 122 -18.59 0.28 -12.59
CA LEU A 122 -17.18 0.02 -12.83
C LEU A 122 -16.69 0.78 -14.07
N ARG A 123 -15.55 1.42 -13.96
CA ARG A 123 -14.81 2.03 -15.08
C ARG A 123 -13.42 1.48 -15.14
N MET A 124 -13.09 0.89 -16.28
CA MET A 124 -11.75 0.42 -16.57
C MET A 124 -11.03 1.46 -17.43
N PHE A 125 -10.00 2.07 -16.87
CA PHE A 125 -9.15 3.02 -17.59
C PHE A 125 -7.77 2.41 -17.86
N ARG A 126 -7.06 2.96 -18.83
CA ARG A 126 -5.67 2.58 -19.07
C ARG A 126 -4.80 3.03 -17.89
N THR A 127 -3.70 2.34 -17.69
CA THR A 127 -2.75 2.68 -16.61
C THR A 127 -2.23 4.11 -16.70
N GLU A 128 -2.09 4.65 -17.92
CA GLU A 128 -1.70 6.04 -18.13
C GLU A 128 -2.70 7.03 -17.52
N THR A 129 -3.96 6.63 -17.38
CA THR A 129 -5.01 7.45 -16.74
C THR A 129 -5.11 7.19 -15.25
N THR A 130 -5.15 5.91 -14.84
CA THR A 130 -5.31 5.57 -13.42
C THR A 130 -4.08 5.91 -12.58
N ASN A 131 -2.89 5.79 -13.17
CA ASN A 131 -1.60 6.00 -12.50
C ASN A 131 -1.06 7.43 -12.73
N ASP A 132 -1.78 8.30 -13.42
CA ASP A 132 -1.37 9.71 -13.52
C ASP A 132 -1.46 10.37 -12.13
N PRO A 133 -0.34 10.85 -11.55
CA PRO A 133 -0.37 11.50 -10.25
C PRO A 133 -1.30 12.71 -10.17
N ALA A 134 -1.50 13.44 -11.28
CA ALA A 134 -2.44 14.55 -11.32
C ALA A 134 -3.89 14.07 -11.22
N MET A 135 -4.24 12.97 -11.88
CA MET A 135 -5.56 12.35 -11.79
C MET A 135 -5.80 11.71 -10.42
N ILE A 136 -4.78 11.12 -9.81
CA ILE A 136 -4.85 10.61 -8.45
C ILE A 136 -5.08 11.74 -7.45
N ALA A 137 -4.36 12.85 -7.59
CA ALA A 137 -4.39 13.99 -6.66
C ALA A 137 -5.73 14.72 -6.59
N ILE A 138 -6.53 14.71 -7.66
CA ILE A 138 -7.86 15.36 -7.65
C ILE A 138 -8.91 14.57 -6.86
N ASN A 139 -8.64 13.30 -6.53
CA ASN A 139 -9.49 12.51 -5.66
C ASN A 139 -9.29 12.96 -4.20
N PRO A 140 -10.34 13.41 -3.49
CA PRO A 140 -10.18 13.89 -2.12
C PRO A 140 -9.87 12.75 -1.16
N MET A 141 -9.09 13.04 -0.14
CA MET A 141 -8.70 12.07 0.90
C MET A 141 -8.17 10.75 0.28
N MET A 142 -7.28 10.90 -0.70
CA MET A 142 -6.67 9.74 -1.36
C MET A 142 -5.75 8.99 -0.41
N ILE A 143 -6.13 7.77 -0.07
CA ILE A 143 -5.35 6.87 0.80
C ILE A 143 -4.71 5.81 -0.08
N SER A 144 -3.42 5.97 -0.32
CA SER A 144 -2.61 4.99 -1.04
C SER A 144 -2.03 3.98 -0.06
N ILE A 145 -2.34 2.69 -0.23
CA ILE A 145 -1.93 1.59 0.66
C ILE A 145 -1.10 0.60 -0.13
N ASN A 146 0.19 0.55 0.19
CA ASN A 146 1.15 -0.32 -0.48
C ASN A 146 1.95 -1.14 0.53
N ALA A 147 2.53 -2.25 0.07
CA ALA A 147 3.40 -3.09 0.88
C ALA A 147 4.86 -2.91 0.48
N ALA A 148 5.76 -3.14 1.42
CA ALA A 148 7.20 -3.20 1.18
C ALA A 148 7.82 -4.46 1.77
N VAL A 149 9.01 -4.81 1.30
CA VAL A 149 9.85 -5.89 1.84
C VAL A 149 10.69 -5.37 3.00
N GLN A 150 11.22 -4.16 2.85
CA GLN A 150 12.06 -3.50 3.84
C GLN A 150 11.88 -1.99 3.78
N ILE A 151 12.17 -1.32 4.90
CA ILE A 151 12.28 0.13 4.99
C ILE A 151 13.54 0.49 5.78
N ASP A 152 14.25 1.54 5.37
CA ASP A 152 15.45 1.98 6.08
C ASP A 152 15.20 3.19 6.99
N LEU A 153 16.23 3.58 7.74
CA LEU A 153 16.15 4.70 8.69
C LEU A 153 16.00 6.08 8.02
N TYR A 154 16.14 6.15 6.69
CA TYR A 154 15.82 7.32 5.88
C TYR A 154 14.39 7.29 5.35
N ALA A 155 13.57 6.32 5.80
CA ALA A 155 12.22 6.05 5.32
C ALA A 155 12.14 5.67 3.83
N GLN A 156 13.21 5.14 3.24
CA GLN A 156 13.20 4.60 1.90
C GLN A 156 12.68 3.17 1.91
N ALA A 157 11.73 2.84 1.03
CA ALA A 157 11.11 1.52 0.96
C ALA A 157 11.64 0.71 -0.22
N ASN A 158 11.93 -0.56 0.04
CA ASN A 158 12.23 -1.57 -0.97
C ASN A 158 10.98 -2.44 -1.18
N ALA A 159 10.38 -2.36 -2.37
CA ALA A 159 9.25 -3.19 -2.77
C ALA A 159 9.60 -4.22 -3.87
N SER A 160 10.82 -4.18 -4.41
CA SER A 160 11.18 -4.87 -5.65
C SER A 160 12.30 -5.91 -5.53
N TYR A 161 13.14 -5.82 -4.50
CA TYR A 161 14.33 -6.66 -4.36
C TYR A 161 14.22 -7.61 -3.17
N VAL A 162 14.55 -8.88 -3.40
CA VAL A 162 14.69 -9.89 -2.35
C VAL A 162 16.00 -10.64 -2.57
N GLY A 163 16.87 -10.68 -1.55
CA GLY A 163 18.15 -11.40 -1.62
C GLY A 163 19.06 -10.90 -2.74
N GLY A 164 19.07 -9.61 -3.04
CA GLY A 164 19.91 -8.98 -4.09
C GLY A 164 19.42 -9.20 -5.52
N ARG A 165 18.22 -9.77 -5.71
CA ARG A 165 17.61 -10.00 -7.01
C ARG A 165 16.31 -9.25 -7.15
N ILE A 166 15.98 -8.82 -8.38
CA ILE A 166 14.67 -8.27 -8.69
C ILE A 166 13.63 -9.39 -8.51
N PHE A 167 12.66 -9.15 -7.64
CA PHE A 167 11.54 -10.05 -7.36
C PHE A 167 10.29 -9.63 -8.14
N SER A 168 10.05 -8.31 -8.24
CA SER A 168 8.95 -7.73 -9.02
C SER A 168 9.34 -6.35 -9.53
N GLY A 169 8.58 -5.82 -10.51
CA GLY A 169 8.57 -4.40 -10.78
C GLY A 169 7.98 -3.61 -9.60
N PHE A 170 8.16 -2.31 -9.60
CA PHE A 170 7.57 -1.43 -8.57
C PHE A 170 6.11 -1.05 -8.89
N GLY A 171 5.59 -1.35 -10.11
CA GLY A 171 4.21 -1.04 -10.51
C GLY A 171 3.86 0.44 -10.35
N GLY A 172 2.59 0.71 -10.04
CA GLY A 172 2.08 2.06 -9.83
C GLY A 172 2.33 2.64 -8.43
N GLN A 173 3.07 1.97 -7.56
CA GLN A 173 3.29 2.41 -6.17
C GLN A 173 3.79 3.86 -6.09
N THR A 174 4.78 4.23 -6.92
CA THR A 174 5.36 5.58 -6.94
C THR A 174 4.33 6.63 -7.30
N ASP A 175 3.52 6.38 -8.33
CA ASP A 175 2.51 7.29 -8.85
C ASP A 175 1.43 7.56 -7.80
N PHE A 176 0.94 6.51 -7.16
CA PHE A 176 -0.08 6.61 -6.12
C PHE A 176 0.43 7.27 -4.84
N ILE A 177 1.69 7.05 -4.45
CA ILE A 177 2.30 7.77 -3.33
C ILE A 177 2.36 9.26 -3.62
N VAL A 178 2.88 9.66 -4.79
CA VAL A 178 2.98 11.06 -5.20
C VAL A 178 1.59 11.69 -5.29
N GLY A 179 0.65 11.05 -5.98
CA GLY A 179 -0.72 11.54 -6.13
C GLY A 179 -1.44 11.70 -4.78
N ALA A 180 -1.32 10.72 -3.88
CA ALA A 180 -1.92 10.77 -2.56
C ALA A 180 -1.37 11.92 -1.70
N LEU A 181 -0.06 12.19 -1.77
CA LEU A 181 0.56 13.31 -1.04
C LEU A 181 0.12 14.68 -1.56
N HIS A 182 -0.33 14.78 -2.81
CA HIS A 182 -0.87 16.00 -3.40
C HIS A 182 -2.40 16.11 -3.25
N SER A 183 -3.07 15.04 -2.88
CA SER A 183 -4.51 15.04 -2.62
C SER A 183 -4.85 15.80 -1.33
N ALA A 184 -5.93 16.56 -1.35
CA ALA A 184 -6.44 17.24 -0.15
C ALA A 184 -6.87 16.22 0.92
N GLY A 185 -6.14 16.15 2.02
CA GLY A 185 -6.35 15.18 3.10
C GLY A 185 -5.84 13.77 2.78
N GLY A 186 -5.05 13.62 1.70
CA GLY A 186 -4.51 12.34 1.28
C GLY A 186 -3.35 11.84 2.15
N GLN A 187 -3.10 10.53 2.10
CA GLN A 187 -2.02 9.87 2.83
C GLN A 187 -1.41 8.73 2.00
N ALA A 188 -0.10 8.61 2.04
CA ALA A 188 0.63 7.49 1.47
C ALA A 188 1.10 6.55 2.59
N ILE A 189 0.54 5.35 2.65
CA ILE A 189 0.77 4.36 3.69
C ILE A 189 1.60 3.21 3.15
N ILE A 190 2.66 2.85 3.86
CA ILE A 190 3.45 1.64 3.61
C ILE A 190 3.24 0.67 4.76
N GLY A 191 2.77 -0.55 4.44
CA GLY A 191 2.59 -1.63 5.38
C GLY A 191 3.61 -2.76 5.19
N LEU A 192 4.23 -3.23 6.28
CA LEU A 192 5.11 -4.40 6.26
C LEU A 192 5.19 -5.04 7.66
N PRO A 193 5.34 -6.38 7.78
CA PRO A 193 5.64 -7.01 9.06
C PRO A 193 6.95 -6.45 9.62
N SER A 194 7.06 -6.20 10.92
CA SER A 194 8.28 -5.68 11.56
C SER A 194 9.44 -6.68 11.56
N TRP A 195 9.13 -7.97 11.43
CA TRP A 195 10.07 -9.09 11.49
C TRP A 195 9.79 -10.13 10.40
N HIS A 196 10.86 -10.62 9.78
CA HIS A 196 10.76 -11.68 8.79
C HIS A 196 11.16 -13.02 9.42
N GLU A 197 10.17 -13.88 9.68
CA GLU A 197 10.33 -15.12 10.45
C GLU A 197 11.31 -16.13 9.84
N LYS A 198 11.33 -16.27 8.51
CA LYS A 198 12.21 -17.24 7.84
C LYS A 198 13.68 -16.85 7.91
N SER A 199 14.00 -15.58 7.70
CA SER A 199 15.37 -15.08 7.76
C SER A 199 15.80 -14.63 9.17
N LYS A 200 14.86 -14.61 10.14
CA LYS A 200 15.09 -14.12 11.49
C LYS A 200 15.73 -12.73 11.49
N SER A 201 15.17 -11.81 10.72
CA SER A 201 15.71 -10.46 10.53
C SER A 201 14.63 -9.39 10.58
N SER A 202 15.02 -8.18 11.01
CA SER A 202 14.17 -7.01 10.95
C SER A 202 13.91 -6.60 9.51
N THR A 203 12.71 -6.08 9.25
CA THR A 203 12.33 -5.45 7.98
C THR A 203 12.60 -3.94 8.00
N VAL A 204 12.67 -3.35 9.20
CA VAL A 204 13.26 -2.03 9.38
C VAL A 204 14.76 -2.22 9.46
N VAL A 205 15.52 -1.64 8.54
CA VAL A 205 16.96 -1.83 8.37
C VAL A 205 17.72 -0.51 8.49
N PRO A 206 19.01 -0.51 8.84
CA PRO A 206 19.79 0.72 8.92
C PRO A 206 19.83 1.51 7.59
N LEU A 207 20.10 0.81 6.50
CA LEU A 207 20.22 1.34 5.16
C LEU A 207 19.88 0.25 4.14
N LEU A 208 19.10 0.57 3.12
CA LEU A 208 18.85 -0.33 2.02
C LEU A 208 20.13 -0.53 1.20
N GLN A 209 20.45 -1.79 0.91
CA GLN A 209 21.64 -2.15 0.13
C GLN A 209 21.40 -2.10 -1.38
N MET A 210 20.13 -2.09 -1.80
CA MET A 210 19.73 -2.09 -3.19
C MET A 210 19.15 -0.73 -3.57
N PRO A 211 19.22 -0.35 -4.85
CA PRO A 211 18.59 0.87 -5.31
C PRO A 211 17.11 0.92 -4.93
N ALA A 212 16.68 2.03 -4.39
CA ALA A 212 15.29 2.32 -4.06
C ALA A 212 14.93 3.71 -4.58
N THR A 213 13.66 3.89 -4.90
CA THR A 213 13.15 5.21 -5.25
C THR A 213 12.93 6.00 -3.98
N SER A 214 13.57 7.18 -3.90
CA SER A 214 13.36 8.10 -2.78
C SER A 214 12.05 8.84 -2.98
N PHE A 215 11.07 8.55 -2.14
CA PHE A 215 9.83 9.30 -2.03
C PHE A 215 9.37 9.31 -0.57
N GLN A 216 8.54 10.26 -0.23
CA GLN A 216 8.05 10.41 1.13
C GLN A 216 6.81 9.54 1.34
N HIS A 217 6.72 8.89 2.50
CA HIS A 217 5.52 8.25 2.98
C HIS A 217 4.84 9.14 4.03
N SER A 218 3.53 9.01 4.18
CA SER A 218 2.84 9.63 5.32
C SER A 218 3.05 8.83 6.58
N VAL A 219 2.85 7.51 6.47
CA VAL A 219 2.90 6.59 7.60
C VAL A 219 3.53 5.27 7.18
N VAL A 220 4.39 4.75 8.02
CA VAL A 220 4.89 3.37 7.96
C VAL A 220 4.18 2.57 9.04
N VAL A 221 3.50 1.50 8.63
CA VAL A 221 2.69 0.67 9.53
C VAL A 221 3.29 -0.74 9.60
N THR A 222 3.54 -1.19 10.81
CA THR A 222 3.94 -2.57 11.08
C THR A 222 3.00 -3.20 12.12
N ASP A 223 3.21 -4.45 12.46
CA ASP A 223 2.55 -5.12 13.57
C ASP A 223 2.91 -4.53 14.96
N GLN A 224 3.89 -3.63 15.01
CA GLN A 224 4.27 -2.92 16.25
C GLN A 224 3.52 -1.61 16.42
N GLY A 225 3.12 -0.95 15.32
CA GLY A 225 2.41 0.34 15.36
C GLY A 225 2.58 1.16 14.08
N CYS A 226 2.34 2.47 14.22
CA CYS A 226 2.29 3.44 13.13
C CYS A 226 3.33 4.54 13.31
N ALA A 227 4.36 4.56 12.49
CA ALA A 227 5.34 5.65 12.45
C ALA A 227 4.88 6.75 11.48
N HIS A 228 4.39 7.88 12.00
CA HIS A 228 3.97 9.05 11.21
C HIS A 228 5.19 9.88 10.83
N VAL A 229 5.71 9.68 9.62
CA VAL A 229 6.99 10.21 9.17
C VAL A 229 6.89 11.48 8.33
N PHE A 230 5.74 11.77 7.72
CA PHE A 230 5.56 12.94 6.85
C PHE A 230 5.71 14.26 7.61
N GLY A 231 6.47 15.19 7.03
CA GLY A 231 6.71 16.51 7.61
C GLY A 231 7.63 16.50 8.84
N ARG A 232 8.27 15.38 9.15
CA ARG A 232 9.21 15.25 10.27
C ARG A 232 10.65 15.49 9.83
N SER A 233 11.49 15.93 10.78
CA SER A 233 12.93 15.95 10.55
C SER A 233 13.46 14.53 10.37
N GLN A 234 14.61 14.40 9.69
CA GLN A 234 15.25 13.09 9.49
C GLN A 234 15.51 12.35 10.82
N HIS A 235 15.90 13.08 11.87
CA HIS A 235 16.08 12.50 13.20
C HIS A 235 14.77 12.00 13.82
N ASP A 236 13.67 12.75 13.64
CA ASP A 236 12.36 12.33 14.15
C ASP A 236 11.80 11.15 13.36
N GLN A 237 11.99 11.10 12.04
CA GLN A 237 11.61 9.95 11.22
C GLN A 237 12.34 8.69 11.70
N THR A 238 13.67 8.78 11.86
CA THR A 238 14.49 7.68 12.38
C THR A 238 13.99 7.20 13.74
N ARG A 239 13.75 8.13 14.67
CA ARG A 239 13.23 7.79 15.99
C ARG A 239 11.89 7.09 15.92
N LEU A 240 10.94 7.61 15.15
CA LEU A 240 9.60 7.02 14.97
C LEU A 240 9.68 5.62 14.34
N LEU A 241 10.53 5.44 13.33
CA LEU A 241 10.71 4.13 12.71
C LEU A 241 11.25 3.09 13.70
N ILE A 242 12.20 3.47 14.56
CA ILE A 242 12.78 2.57 15.57
C ILE A 242 11.78 2.30 16.70
N GLU A 243 11.14 3.33 17.24
CA GLU A 243 10.31 3.23 18.44
C GLU A 243 8.94 2.63 18.14
N GLU A 244 8.30 3.00 17.00
CA GLU A 244 6.94 2.65 16.69
C GLU A 244 6.79 1.51 15.67
N ALA A 245 7.76 1.36 14.75
CA ALA A 245 7.62 0.40 13.65
C ALA A 245 8.58 -0.80 13.74
N ALA A 246 9.77 -0.64 14.32
CA ALA A 246 10.75 -1.73 14.37
C ALA A 246 10.39 -2.79 15.42
N ALA A 247 10.69 -4.06 15.08
CA ALA A 247 10.58 -5.17 16.01
C ALA A 247 11.44 -4.91 17.27
N PRO A 248 10.92 -5.16 18.50
CA PRO A 248 11.63 -4.83 19.74
C PRO A 248 13.06 -5.34 19.80
N GLN A 249 13.30 -6.57 19.32
CA GLN A 249 14.61 -7.20 19.33
C GLN A 249 15.65 -6.56 18.39
N ALA A 250 15.21 -5.72 17.45
CA ALA A 250 16.09 -5.01 16.51
C ALA A 250 16.41 -3.57 16.94
N ARG A 251 15.71 -3.02 17.93
CA ARG A 251 15.77 -1.58 18.26
C ARG A 251 17.15 -1.12 18.72
N ASP A 252 17.84 -1.90 19.54
CA ASP A 252 19.17 -1.53 20.04
C ASP A 252 20.18 -1.44 18.88
N GLU A 253 20.22 -2.44 18.00
CA GLU A 253 21.08 -2.44 16.82
C GLU A 253 20.76 -1.26 15.87
N LEU A 254 19.47 -0.95 15.68
CA LEU A 254 19.03 0.17 14.86
C LEU A 254 19.45 1.52 15.47
N TRP A 255 19.38 1.67 16.80
CA TRP A 255 19.88 2.88 17.47
C TRP A 255 21.39 3.05 17.34
N GLU A 256 22.16 1.96 17.46
CA GLU A 256 23.61 2.02 17.22
C GLU A 256 23.92 2.40 15.75
N ALA A 257 23.19 1.83 14.81
CA ALA A 257 23.33 2.17 13.39
C ALA A 257 22.93 3.63 13.11
N ALA A 258 21.85 4.12 13.72
CA ALA A 258 21.45 5.52 13.64
C ALA A 258 22.54 6.47 14.14
N GLY A 259 23.26 6.10 15.22
CA GLY A 259 24.43 6.84 15.69
C GLY A 259 25.55 6.90 14.66
N ARG A 260 25.89 5.77 14.04
CA ARG A 260 26.92 5.70 12.98
C ARG A 260 26.55 6.50 11.72
N LEU A 261 25.24 6.56 11.39
CA LEU A 261 24.71 7.31 10.25
C LEU A 261 24.47 8.80 10.53
N GLY A 262 24.71 9.27 11.76
CA GLY A 262 24.43 10.65 12.15
C GLY A 262 22.93 10.97 12.27
N LEU A 263 22.09 9.96 12.39
CA LEU A 263 20.63 10.07 12.47
C LEU A 263 20.09 10.09 13.92
N ALA A 264 20.93 9.78 14.92
CA ALA A 264 20.57 9.93 16.32
C ALA A 264 21.01 11.30 16.85
N ASN A 265 20.11 12.02 17.55
CA ASN A 265 20.52 13.22 18.28
C ASN A 265 21.52 12.85 19.37
N SER A 266 22.62 13.56 19.45
CA SER A 266 23.73 13.37 20.42
C SER A 266 23.31 13.51 21.90
N LYS A 267 22.03 13.73 22.21
CA LYS A 267 21.51 13.91 23.57
C LYS A 267 21.01 12.65 24.28
N ARG A 268 21.17 11.45 23.69
CA ARG A 268 21.00 10.18 24.42
C ARG A 268 22.31 9.49 24.76
N GLY A 269 23.32 10.27 25.11
CA GLY A 269 24.57 9.78 25.62
C GLY A 269 24.83 10.29 27.03
N THR A 270 25.06 9.35 27.95
CA THR A 270 25.56 9.47 29.31
C THR A 270 24.55 9.86 30.40
N LYS A 271 23.89 8.84 30.95
CA LYS A 271 23.81 8.77 32.39
C LYS A 271 25.27 8.58 32.87
N THR A 272 25.96 9.66 33.14
CA THR A 272 27.11 9.62 33.99
C THR A 272 26.63 9.14 35.35
N SER A 273 27.09 7.97 35.74
CA SER A 273 27.12 7.53 37.15
C SER A 273 28.02 8.49 37.90
N ASP A 274 27.48 9.53 38.48
CA ASP A 274 28.15 10.23 39.57
C ASP A 274 27.98 9.40 40.82
N ASN A 275 29.02 8.56 41.06
CA ASN A 275 29.40 8.09 42.34
C ASN A 275 30.40 9.12 42.93
N THR A 276 29.97 9.87 43.88
CA THR A 276 30.74 10.26 45.08
C THR A 276 29.76 10.61 46.18
#